data_caecfdf2d60ab77749ff6fae70d8a567
#
_entry.id   caecfdf2d60ab77749ff6fae70d8a567
#
_cell.length_a   1.000
_cell.length_b   1.000
_cell.length_c   1.000
_cell.angle_alpha   90.00
_cell.angle_beta   90.00
_cell.angle_gamma   90.00
#
_symmetry.space_group_name_H-M   'P 1'
#
loop_
_entity.id
_entity.type
_entity.pdbx_description
1 polymer ?
#
loop_
_entity_poly.entity_id
_entity_poly.type
_entity_poly.pdbx_seq_one_letter_code
_entity_poly.pdbx_strand_id
1 'polypeptide(L)'
;MNSRQEAISKIALTQAKQTGVDYAKESLSDIFGCHVFSDRVMRERLPKDTFRQLQRTIRNREPLNLAVADVVANAMKDWAMEMGATHYTHWFQPMTGNTAEKHDAFLEISGGQIITEFSGKMLIKGEPDASSFPSGGIRSTFEARGYTAWDATSPAFIRENTNGRTLCIPTAFCSYTGEALDRKTPLLRSIESLSNQALRILKLFGNTSATHVNTTLGCEQEYFLIDRQLFLQRQDLVIGGRTLYGRKPPKGQELEDHYFGAIRPRVLAFMADLEKKLYKLGIPVKTRHNEVSPAQFEIAPIFEAANVAVDHNMLTMEVMRSTAEEHGLVCLLHEKPFAGVNGSGKHNNWSMCDSDGNNLLDPGDTPQENAQFLVYLACIMRAVHTGSAALRIAVAGAGNDHRLGANEAPPAILSIFLGAQLDEVVENIIAGKKKVGKHGGVMQIGVNTLPPLPKDATDRNRTSPFAFTGNKFEFRAVGSSQSCAPANIALNTFMAEAMDYAASTLEKTIKSGQGLNQAVQSLLQEMFKEHHVIIFNGDNYSASWPIEAEKRGLLNLRNTVDTLERFSDKAMVQVFEKYKVLSKREIHSRQEILFEQYVKSISIEAQTCASIARGMILPAALQYQKDVAE
;
A
#
# COMPACT_ATOMS: atom_id res chain seq x y z
N MET A 1 0.80 -15.53 -42.99
CA MET A 1 0.23 -14.62 -41.94
C MET A 1 1.35 -14.38 -40.94
N ASN A 2 1.65 -13.15 -40.55
CA ASN A 2 2.69 -12.94 -39.56
C ASN A 2 2.16 -13.32 -38.14
N SER A 3 3.04 -13.58 -37.21
CA SER A 3 2.70 -14.05 -35.84
C SER A 3 1.69 -13.14 -35.12
N ARG A 4 1.73 -11.81 -35.37
CA ARG A 4 0.79 -10.84 -34.81
C ARG A 4 -0.63 -11.04 -35.37
N GLN A 5 -0.78 -11.25 -36.70
CA GLN A 5 -2.08 -11.50 -37.33
C GLN A 5 -2.67 -12.82 -36.84
N GLU A 6 -1.84 -13.82 -36.63
CA GLU A 6 -2.27 -15.10 -36.05
C GLU A 6 -2.75 -14.93 -34.61
N ALA A 7 -2.02 -14.18 -33.78
CA ALA A 7 -2.44 -13.87 -32.43
C ALA A 7 -3.79 -13.11 -32.41
N ILE A 8 -3.95 -12.09 -33.25
CA ILE A 8 -5.20 -11.33 -33.39
C ILE A 8 -6.37 -12.24 -33.80
N SER A 9 -6.14 -13.16 -34.75
CA SER A 9 -7.17 -14.10 -35.16
C SER A 9 -7.60 -15.05 -34.04
N LYS A 10 -6.65 -15.53 -33.25
CA LYS A 10 -6.94 -16.35 -32.05
C LYS A 10 -7.73 -15.56 -31.03
N ILE A 11 -7.35 -14.32 -30.78
CA ILE A 11 -8.06 -13.43 -29.83
C ILE A 11 -9.50 -13.19 -30.29
N ALA A 12 -9.71 -12.94 -31.58
CA ALA A 12 -11.04 -12.70 -32.13
C ALA A 12 -12.00 -13.89 -31.93
N LEU A 13 -11.46 -15.10 -31.81
CA LEU A 13 -12.22 -16.31 -31.51
C LEU A 13 -12.38 -16.60 -30.02
N THR A 14 -11.71 -15.83 -29.16
CA THR A 14 -11.76 -16.04 -27.70
C THR A 14 -13.07 -15.47 -27.13
N GLN A 15 -13.90 -16.34 -26.58
CA GLN A 15 -15.10 -15.92 -25.86
C GLN A 15 -14.77 -15.55 -24.41
N ALA A 16 -15.55 -14.64 -23.84
CA ALA A 16 -15.45 -14.35 -22.41
C ALA A 16 -15.78 -15.61 -21.58
N LYS A 17 -14.91 -15.92 -20.62
CA LYS A 17 -15.16 -17.01 -19.67
C LYS A 17 -16.45 -16.69 -18.90
N GLN A 18 -17.36 -17.64 -18.82
CA GLN A 18 -18.48 -17.51 -17.88
C GLN A 18 -17.96 -17.77 -16.47
N THR A 19 -18.13 -16.79 -15.59
CA THR A 19 -17.55 -16.86 -14.26
C THR A 19 -18.33 -17.73 -13.28
N GLY A 20 -19.55 -18.10 -13.59
CA GLY A 20 -20.45 -18.78 -12.65
C GLY A 20 -20.79 -17.96 -11.39
N VAL A 21 -20.45 -16.67 -11.39
CA VAL A 21 -20.80 -15.77 -10.30
C VAL A 21 -22.28 -15.43 -10.40
N ASP A 22 -23.05 -15.90 -9.44
CA ASP A 22 -24.51 -15.67 -9.39
C ASP A 22 -24.91 -15.32 -7.94
N TYR A 23 -24.89 -14.04 -7.66
CA TYR A 23 -25.24 -13.52 -6.32
C TYR A 23 -26.73 -13.66 -5.97
N ALA A 24 -27.58 -14.12 -6.91
CA ALA A 24 -28.93 -14.53 -6.58
C ALA A 24 -28.97 -15.91 -5.89
N LYS A 25 -27.95 -16.72 -6.09
CA LYS A 25 -27.81 -18.05 -5.47
C LYS A 25 -26.86 -18.06 -4.28
N GLU A 26 -25.84 -17.22 -4.29
CA GLU A 26 -24.85 -17.10 -3.22
C GLU A 26 -24.87 -15.66 -2.70
N SER A 27 -25.32 -15.42 -1.47
CA SER A 27 -25.33 -14.07 -0.93
C SER A 27 -23.91 -13.56 -0.66
N LEU A 28 -23.70 -12.26 -0.87
CA LEU A 28 -22.41 -11.64 -0.59
C LEU A 28 -22.00 -11.80 0.89
N SER A 29 -22.98 -11.76 1.81
CA SER A 29 -22.75 -11.97 3.24
C SER A 29 -22.25 -13.36 3.58
N ASP A 30 -22.61 -14.37 2.80
CA ASP A 30 -22.16 -15.76 3.02
C ASP A 30 -20.77 -16.01 2.44
N ILE A 31 -20.45 -15.31 1.34
CA ILE A 31 -19.16 -15.41 0.66
C ILE A 31 -18.08 -14.64 1.42
N PHE A 32 -18.40 -13.43 1.93
CA PHE A 32 -17.40 -12.53 2.48
C PHE A 32 -16.72 -13.12 3.73
N GLY A 33 -15.39 -13.29 3.64
CA GLY A 33 -14.56 -13.84 4.72
C GLY A 33 -14.77 -15.33 4.98
N CYS A 34 -15.43 -16.10 4.08
CA CYS A 34 -15.64 -17.54 4.32
C CYS A 34 -14.32 -18.34 4.35
N HIS A 35 -13.25 -17.81 3.78
CA HIS A 35 -11.91 -18.38 3.84
C HIS A 35 -11.00 -17.73 4.91
N VAL A 36 -11.56 -17.02 5.87
CA VAL A 36 -10.81 -16.31 6.92
C VAL A 36 -11.09 -16.93 8.28
N PHE A 37 -10.06 -17.17 9.06
CA PHE A 37 -10.16 -17.54 10.48
C PHE A 37 -10.58 -16.28 11.27
N SER A 38 -11.83 -15.86 11.04
CA SER A 38 -12.43 -14.62 11.51
C SER A 38 -12.86 -14.68 12.97
N ASP A 39 -13.24 -13.52 13.54
CA ASP A 39 -13.85 -13.43 14.87
C ASP A 39 -15.04 -14.40 15.03
N ARG A 40 -15.84 -14.59 13.98
CA ARG A 40 -16.95 -15.55 13.98
C ARG A 40 -16.45 -16.97 14.14
N VAL A 41 -15.49 -17.40 13.32
CA VAL A 41 -14.90 -18.73 13.36
C VAL A 41 -14.18 -18.97 14.69
N MET A 42 -13.41 -17.99 15.18
CA MET A 42 -12.75 -18.06 16.48
C MET A 42 -13.74 -18.24 17.62
N ARG A 43 -14.86 -17.53 17.60
CA ARG A 43 -15.91 -17.59 18.63
C ARG A 43 -16.62 -18.94 18.65
N GLU A 44 -16.81 -19.54 17.49
CA GLU A 44 -17.45 -20.85 17.34
C GLU A 44 -16.53 -22.00 17.79
N ARG A 45 -15.21 -21.85 17.61
CA ARG A 45 -14.24 -22.96 17.76
C ARG A 45 -13.33 -22.87 18.99
N LEU A 46 -13.17 -21.68 19.55
CA LEU A 46 -12.30 -21.51 20.71
C LEU A 46 -13.09 -21.52 22.02
N PRO A 47 -12.54 -22.10 23.12
CA PRO A 47 -13.06 -21.88 24.46
C PRO A 47 -13.17 -20.39 24.76
N LYS A 48 -14.21 -19.99 25.49
CA LYS A 48 -14.52 -18.58 25.77
C LYS A 48 -13.32 -17.78 26.33
N ASP A 49 -12.57 -18.37 27.21
CA ASP A 49 -11.42 -17.69 27.83
C ASP A 49 -10.24 -17.55 26.86
N THR A 50 -9.96 -18.56 26.05
CA THR A 50 -8.96 -18.49 24.97
C THR A 50 -9.35 -17.41 23.97
N PHE A 51 -10.60 -17.39 23.53
CA PHE A 51 -11.11 -16.34 22.63
C PHE A 51 -10.93 -14.95 23.24
N ARG A 52 -11.32 -14.74 24.51
CA ARG A 52 -11.15 -13.43 25.18
C ARG A 52 -9.68 -13.01 25.27
N GLN A 53 -8.79 -13.91 25.62
CA GLN A 53 -7.35 -13.61 25.69
C GLN A 53 -6.78 -13.23 24.31
N LEU A 54 -7.13 -13.99 23.26
CA LEU A 54 -6.70 -13.68 21.91
C LEU A 54 -7.26 -12.32 21.44
N GLN A 55 -8.53 -12.02 21.75
CA GLN A 55 -9.16 -10.73 21.41
C GLN A 55 -8.47 -9.54 22.12
N ARG A 56 -7.93 -9.71 23.32
CA ARG A 56 -7.14 -8.63 23.96
C ARG A 56 -5.88 -8.31 23.15
N THR A 57 -5.18 -9.33 22.67
CA THR A 57 -4.02 -9.11 21.79
C THR A 57 -4.43 -8.43 20.49
N ILE A 58 -5.49 -8.91 19.83
CA ILE A 58 -5.94 -8.39 18.54
C ILE A 58 -6.45 -6.94 18.65
N ARG A 59 -7.32 -6.68 19.63
CA ARG A 59 -8.04 -5.39 19.74
C ARG A 59 -7.30 -4.38 20.60
N ASN A 60 -6.75 -4.82 21.74
CA ASN A 60 -6.14 -3.92 22.72
C ASN A 60 -4.61 -3.83 22.58
N ARG A 61 -4.02 -4.60 21.66
CA ARG A 61 -2.56 -4.67 21.47
C ARG A 61 -1.80 -5.17 22.70
N GLU A 62 -2.46 -5.95 23.56
CA GLU A 62 -1.81 -6.61 24.69
C GLU A 62 -0.84 -7.69 24.21
N PRO A 63 0.23 -8.00 24.97
CA PRO A 63 1.15 -9.08 24.62
C PRO A 63 0.44 -10.41 24.43
N LEU A 64 0.86 -11.19 23.41
CA LEU A 64 0.31 -12.51 23.14
C LEU A 64 0.60 -13.45 24.30
N ASN A 65 -0.45 -14.06 24.85
CA ASN A 65 -0.30 -15.13 25.83
C ASN A 65 0.01 -16.46 25.12
N LEU A 66 1.24 -16.93 25.24
CA LEU A 66 1.70 -18.14 24.57
C LEU A 66 0.97 -19.41 25.05
N ALA A 67 0.37 -19.39 26.24
CA ALA A 67 -0.38 -20.55 26.76
C ALA A 67 -1.65 -20.88 25.96
N VAL A 68 -2.18 -19.92 25.17
CA VAL A 68 -3.35 -20.16 24.33
C VAL A 68 -2.98 -20.73 22.95
N ALA A 69 -1.71 -20.73 22.58
CA ALA A 69 -1.28 -21.02 21.22
C ALA A 69 -1.62 -22.44 20.77
N ASP A 70 -1.50 -23.45 21.65
CA ASP A 70 -1.84 -24.84 21.30
C ASP A 70 -3.34 -24.99 21.00
N VAL A 71 -4.20 -24.35 21.79
CA VAL A 71 -5.65 -24.39 21.58
C VAL A 71 -6.03 -23.68 20.27
N VAL A 72 -5.40 -22.53 19.99
CA VAL A 72 -5.64 -21.78 18.76
C VAL A 72 -5.13 -22.55 17.54
N ALA A 73 -3.93 -23.14 17.63
CA ALA A 73 -3.34 -23.93 16.55
C ALA A 73 -4.23 -25.12 16.18
N ASN A 74 -4.68 -25.88 17.18
CA ASN A 74 -5.55 -27.03 16.93
C ASN A 74 -6.88 -26.60 16.29
N ALA A 75 -7.50 -25.52 16.77
CA ALA A 75 -8.73 -25.01 16.20
C ALA A 75 -8.54 -24.49 14.75
N MET A 76 -7.40 -23.84 14.45
CA MET A 76 -7.05 -23.45 13.09
C MET A 76 -6.87 -24.66 12.17
N LYS A 77 -6.16 -25.70 12.63
CA LYS A 77 -5.93 -26.93 11.87
C LYS A 77 -7.26 -27.60 11.53
N ASP A 78 -8.11 -27.82 12.54
CA ASP A 78 -9.38 -28.50 12.36
C ASP A 78 -10.28 -27.72 11.37
N TRP A 79 -10.37 -26.41 11.53
CA TRP A 79 -11.07 -25.55 10.58
C TRP A 79 -10.48 -25.62 9.17
N ALA A 80 -9.16 -25.55 9.04
CA ALA A 80 -8.51 -25.59 7.74
C ALA A 80 -8.70 -26.93 7.03
N MET A 81 -8.63 -28.05 7.76
CA MET A 81 -8.87 -29.39 7.24
C MET A 81 -10.33 -29.59 6.81
N GLU A 82 -11.30 -29.10 7.57
CA GLU A 82 -12.72 -29.09 7.17
C GLU A 82 -12.94 -28.28 5.90
N MET A 83 -12.16 -27.21 5.71
CA MET A 83 -12.14 -26.42 4.47
C MET A 83 -11.36 -27.10 3.34
N GLY A 84 -10.79 -28.28 3.55
CA GLY A 84 -10.05 -29.07 2.56
C GLY A 84 -8.57 -28.71 2.43
N ALA A 85 -7.98 -27.98 3.37
CA ALA A 85 -6.55 -27.74 3.42
C ALA A 85 -5.80 -28.97 3.93
N THR A 86 -4.67 -29.30 3.30
CA THR A 86 -3.77 -30.39 3.69
C THR A 86 -2.44 -29.89 4.24
N HIS A 87 -2.15 -28.63 3.99
CA HIS A 87 -0.91 -27.96 4.34
C HIS A 87 -1.19 -26.62 5.00
N TYR A 88 -0.20 -26.14 5.74
CA TYR A 88 -0.13 -24.78 6.24
C TYR A 88 1.17 -24.11 5.79
N THR A 89 1.21 -22.79 5.85
CA THR A 89 2.42 -22.00 5.59
C THR A 89 2.46 -20.77 6.49
N HIS A 90 3.64 -20.41 6.96
CA HIS A 90 3.91 -19.10 7.47
C HIS A 90 4.05 -18.15 6.28
N TRP A 91 3.03 -17.34 6.08
CA TRP A 91 2.97 -16.38 4.98
C TRP A 91 3.57 -15.04 5.44
N PHE A 92 4.58 -14.55 4.73
CA PHE A 92 5.30 -13.33 5.09
C PHE A 92 5.74 -12.51 3.88
N GLN A 93 6.21 -11.28 4.11
CA GLN A 93 6.57 -10.30 3.10
C GLN A 93 8.06 -9.97 3.17
N PRO A 94 8.95 -10.76 2.55
CA PRO A 94 10.38 -10.47 2.52
C PRO A 94 10.68 -9.22 1.69
N MET A 95 11.94 -8.81 1.66
CA MET A 95 12.38 -7.63 0.89
C MET A 95 12.47 -7.87 -0.63
N THR A 96 11.78 -8.89 -1.16
CA THR A 96 11.79 -9.22 -2.60
C THR A 96 10.69 -8.53 -3.42
N GLY A 97 9.67 -7.98 -2.80
CA GLY A 97 8.49 -7.45 -3.49
C GLY A 97 7.34 -8.46 -3.70
N ASN A 98 7.60 -9.75 -3.45
CA ASN A 98 6.60 -10.81 -3.43
C ASN A 98 6.37 -11.28 -1.99
N THR A 99 5.32 -12.08 -1.79
CA THR A 99 5.15 -12.83 -0.55
C THR A 99 5.96 -14.13 -0.60
N ALA A 100 6.20 -14.72 0.55
CA ALA A 100 6.94 -15.97 0.68
C ALA A 100 6.11 -17.01 1.42
N GLU A 101 6.23 -18.25 0.97
CA GLU A 101 5.52 -19.42 1.49
C GLU A 101 6.45 -20.63 1.50
N LYS A 102 6.31 -21.47 2.53
CA LYS A 102 6.87 -22.82 2.59
C LYS A 102 5.79 -23.73 3.14
N HIS A 103 5.24 -24.58 2.29
CA HIS A 103 4.11 -25.43 2.65
C HIS A 103 4.58 -26.66 3.43
N ASP A 104 4.15 -26.77 4.67
CA ASP A 104 4.34 -27.95 5.51
C ASP A 104 2.99 -28.69 5.64
N ALA A 105 3.02 -30.01 5.50
CA ALA A 105 1.81 -30.83 5.67
C ALA A 105 1.41 -30.91 7.14
N PHE A 106 0.09 -31.04 7.40
CA PHE A 106 -0.41 -31.38 8.75
C PHE A 106 -0.11 -32.84 9.15
N LEU A 107 0.94 -33.42 8.62
CA LEU A 107 1.26 -34.84 8.78
C LEU A 107 2.42 -35.00 9.76
N GLU A 108 2.22 -35.86 10.76
CA GLU A 108 3.26 -36.30 11.69
C GLU A 108 3.23 -37.82 11.81
N ILE A 109 4.37 -38.44 12.19
CA ILE A 109 4.47 -39.88 12.42
C ILE A 109 4.70 -40.10 13.92
N SER A 110 3.73 -40.69 14.60
CA SER A 110 3.81 -41.01 16.01
C SER A 110 3.51 -42.49 16.24
N GLY A 111 4.41 -43.21 16.90
CA GLY A 111 4.24 -44.62 17.17
C GLY A 111 4.08 -45.51 15.93
N GLY A 112 4.59 -45.11 14.77
CA GLY A 112 4.43 -45.81 13.50
C GLY A 112 3.09 -45.58 12.82
N GLN A 113 2.25 -44.68 13.34
CA GLN A 113 0.99 -44.27 12.72
C GLN A 113 1.06 -42.85 12.23
N ILE A 114 0.34 -42.56 11.15
CA ILE A 114 0.18 -41.19 10.61
C ILE A 114 -0.90 -40.50 11.44
N ILE A 115 -0.54 -39.33 11.98
CA ILE A 115 -1.46 -38.43 12.66
C ILE A 115 -1.46 -37.06 11.99
N THR A 116 -2.47 -36.25 12.27
CA THR A 116 -2.49 -34.86 11.86
C THR A 116 -2.15 -33.99 13.06
N GLU A 117 -1.10 -33.17 12.93
CA GLU A 117 -0.63 -32.32 14.01
C GLU A 117 -0.40 -30.88 13.51
N PHE A 118 -0.75 -29.91 14.35
CA PHE A 118 -0.33 -28.53 14.26
C PHE A 118 -0.33 -27.93 15.67
N SER A 119 0.85 -27.85 16.27
CA SER A 119 1.02 -27.41 17.65
C SER A 119 1.14 -25.88 17.75
N GLY A 120 0.96 -25.35 18.96
CA GLY A 120 1.19 -23.93 19.23
C GLY A 120 2.62 -23.48 18.94
N LYS A 121 3.60 -24.38 19.12
CA LYS A 121 4.98 -24.11 18.72
C LYS A 121 5.10 -23.88 17.21
N MET A 122 4.41 -24.72 16.42
CA MET A 122 4.38 -24.61 14.95
C MET A 122 3.61 -23.35 14.49
N LEU A 123 2.57 -22.93 15.23
CA LEU A 123 1.85 -21.70 14.97
C LEU A 123 2.72 -20.46 15.25
N ILE A 124 3.36 -20.41 16.42
CA ILE A 124 4.09 -19.22 16.88
C ILE A 124 5.34 -18.97 16.06
N LYS A 125 6.09 -20.02 15.68
CA LYS A 125 7.41 -19.89 15.11
C LYS A 125 7.66 -20.91 13.99
N GLY A 126 8.16 -20.39 12.86
CA GLY A 126 8.76 -21.19 11.81
C GLY A 126 10.25 -20.86 11.65
N GLU A 127 10.98 -21.76 11.00
CA GLU A 127 12.43 -21.62 10.74
C GLU A 127 12.70 -21.79 9.23
N PRO A 128 12.29 -20.81 8.38
CA PRO A 128 12.62 -20.85 6.96
C PRO A 128 14.11 -20.65 6.75
N ASP A 129 14.64 -21.18 5.64
CA ASP A 129 15.99 -20.88 5.21
C ASP A 129 16.11 -19.42 4.76
N ALA A 130 16.82 -18.62 5.55
CA ALA A 130 17.04 -17.20 5.28
C ALA A 130 18.13 -16.95 4.22
N SER A 131 18.89 -17.97 3.80
CA SER A 131 19.99 -17.79 2.84
C SER A 131 19.51 -17.36 1.44
N SER A 132 18.24 -17.69 1.10
CA SER A 132 17.63 -17.34 -0.18
C SER A 132 16.97 -15.96 -0.22
N PHE A 133 16.91 -15.25 0.92
CA PHE A 133 16.27 -13.92 1.00
C PHE A 133 17.32 -12.80 1.07
N PRO A 134 17.03 -11.62 0.47
CA PRO A 134 17.93 -10.47 0.56
C PRO A 134 18.14 -10.05 2.02
N SER A 135 19.41 -9.85 2.40
CA SER A 135 19.77 -9.44 3.76
C SER A 135 20.58 -8.15 3.83
N GLY A 136 21.09 -7.64 2.69
CA GLY A 136 21.86 -6.39 2.63
C GLY A 136 22.98 -6.33 3.67
N GLY A 137 23.72 -7.43 3.87
CA GLY A 137 24.82 -7.52 4.83
C GLY A 137 24.43 -7.76 6.29
N ILE A 138 23.13 -7.92 6.63
CA ILE A 138 22.72 -8.30 7.99
C ILE A 138 23.19 -9.71 8.32
N ARG A 139 23.10 -10.61 7.37
CA ARG A 139 23.46 -12.01 7.52
C ARG A 139 24.83 -12.30 6.90
N SER A 140 25.66 -13.09 7.57
CA SER A 140 26.86 -13.66 6.97
C SER A 140 26.51 -14.77 5.96
N THR A 141 27.37 -15.02 4.98
CA THR A 141 27.10 -15.97 3.89
C THR A 141 26.78 -17.38 4.39
N PHE A 142 27.40 -17.81 5.48
CA PHE A 142 27.21 -19.14 6.08
C PHE A 142 25.99 -19.24 7.02
N GLU A 143 25.36 -18.14 7.37
CA GLU A 143 24.17 -18.14 8.22
C GLU A 143 22.92 -18.39 7.35
N ALA A 144 22.27 -19.52 7.58
CA ALA A 144 21.06 -19.88 6.84
C ALA A 144 19.77 -19.70 7.66
N ARG A 145 19.86 -19.62 9.00
CA ARG A 145 18.69 -19.62 9.86
C ARG A 145 18.02 -18.25 9.93
N GLY A 146 16.70 -18.24 9.72
CA GLY A 146 15.81 -17.14 10.00
C GLY A 146 14.57 -17.63 10.74
N TYR A 147 13.77 -16.70 11.25
CA TYR A 147 12.57 -17.01 12.01
C TYR A 147 11.37 -16.25 11.50
N THR A 148 10.25 -16.95 11.38
CA THR A 148 8.93 -16.31 11.27
C THR A 148 8.27 -16.29 12.65
N ALA A 149 7.52 -15.23 12.93
CA ALA A 149 6.77 -15.08 14.17
C ALA A 149 5.30 -14.75 13.84
N TRP A 150 4.38 -15.51 14.43
CA TRP A 150 2.94 -15.31 14.20
C TRP A 150 2.50 -13.90 14.58
N ASP A 151 1.83 -13.22 13.63
CA ASP A 151 1.13 -11.96 13.88
C ASP A 151 -0.36 -12.25 14.13
N ALA A 152 -0.75 -12.31 15.39
CA ALA A 152 -2.14 -12.52 15.77
C ALA A 152 -3.07 -11.36 15.38
N THR A 153 -2.53 -10.20 15.02
CA THR A 153 -3.33 -9.01 14.61
C THR A 153 -3.76 -9.03 13.14
N SER A 154 -3.24 -9.98 12.36
CA SER A 154 -3.69 -10.26 11.00
C SER A 154 -4.32 -11.65 10.95
N PRO A 155 -5.54 -11.80 10.40
CA PRO A 155 -6.24 -13.09 10.43
C PRO A 155 -5.56 -14.10 9.50
N ALA A 156 -5.49 -15.36 9.94
CA ALA A 156 -5.13 -16.48 9.08
C ALA A 156 -6.23 -16.73 8.04
N PHE A 157 -5.85 -17.24 6.87
CA PHE A 157 -6.78 -17.43 5.76
C PHE A 157 -6.47 -18.70 4.97
N ILE A 158 -7.47 -19.21 4.25
CA ILE A 158 -7.31 -20.33 3.30
C ILE A 158 -7.08 -19.78 1.91
N ARG A 159 -5.92 -20.06 1.35
CA ARG A 159 -5.65 -19.83 -0.06
C ARG A 159 -6.14 -21.02 -0.88
N GLU A 160 -7.03 -20.74 -1.82
CA GLU A 160 -7.59 -21.70 -2.75
C GLU A 160 -6.97 -21.51 -4.13
N ASN A 161 -6.54 -22.59 -4.74
CA ASN A 161 -6.16 -22.64 -6.15
C ASN A 161 -6.72 -23.90 -6.82
N THR A 162 -6.50 -24.07 -8.11
CA THR A 162 -7.00 -25.22 -8.87
C THR A 162 -6.49 -26.58 -8.37
N ASN A 163 -5.42 -26.60 -7.60
CA ASN A 163 -4.71 -27.82 -7.18
C ASN A 163 -4.84 -28.11 -5.68
N GLY A 164 -5.55 -27.30 -4.93
CA GLY A 164 -5.75 -27.54 -3.51
C GLY A 164 -5.93 -26.27 -2.67
N ARG A 165 -5.93 -26.46 -1.37
CA ARG A 165 -6.08 -25.41 -0.38
C ARG A 165 -4.96 -25.47 0.65
N THR A 166 -4.50 -24.30 1.10
CA THR A 166 -3.44 -24.15 2.09
C THR A 166 -3.86 -23.14 3.14
N LEU A 167 -3.63 -23.47 4.42
CA LEU A 167 -3.76 -22.50 5.51
C LEU A 167 -2.57 -21.55 5.48
N CYS A 168 -2.81 -20.27 5.28
CA CYS A 168 -1.81 -19.21 5.33
C CYS A 168 -1.90 -18.45 6.64
N ILE A 169 -0.79 -18.36 7.36
CA ILE A 169 -0.68 -17.72 8.66
C ILE A 169 0.21 -16.49 8.51
N PRO A 170 -0.33 -15.24 8.62
CA PRO A 170 0.47 -14.04 8.53
C PRO A 170 1.53 -13.97 9.63
N THR A 171 2.78 -13.74 9.22
CA THR A 171 3.94 -13.72 10.13
C THR A 171 4.87 -12.57 9.83
N ALA A 172 5.62 -12.15 10.84
CA ALA A 172 6.85 -11.39 10.71
C ALA A 172 8.01 -12.31 10.32
N PHE A 173 9.10 -11.76 9.76
CA PHE A 173 10.30 -12.51 9.41
C PHE A 173 11.55 -11.76 9.83
N CYS A 174 12.44 -12.44 10.56
CA CYS A 174 13.68 -11.87 11.06
C CYS A 174 14.89 -12.78 10.87
N SER A 175 16.07 -12.19 10.96
CA SER A 175 17.36 -12.90 10.95
C SER A 175 17.55 -13.74 12.23
N TYR A 176 18.59 -14.56 12.25
CA TYR A 176 19.03 -15.29 13.44
C TYR A 176 19.28 -14.37 14.65
N THR A 177 19.73 -13.15 14.41
CA THR A 177 20.05 -12.13 15.42
C THR A 177 18.89 -11.19 15.72
N GLY A 178 17.72 -11.37 15.08
CA GLY A 178 16.47 -10.69 15.41
C GLY A 178 16.21 -9.41 14.60
N GLU A 179 17.07 -9.04 13.65
CA GLU A 179 16.79 -7.91 12.76
C GLU A 179 15.67 -8.26 11.77
N ALA A 180 14.83 -7.29 11.48
CA ALA A 180 13.75 -7.43 10.53
C ALA A 180 14.27 -7.60 9.10
N LEU A 181 13.96 -8.73 8.48
CA LEU A 181 14.22 -9.04 7.06
C LEU A 181 12.95 -8.95 6.20
N ASP A 182 11.91 -8.35 6.75
CA ASP A 182 10.61 -8.19 6.13
C ASP A 182 10.14 -6.72 6.13
N ARG A 183 8.94 -6.51 5.63
CA ARG A 183 8.27 -5.21 5.64
C ARG A 183 7.23 -5.09 6.76
N LYS A 184 6.73 -6.22 7.27
CA LYS A 184 5.68 -6.24 8.28
C LYS A 184 6.19 -5.82 9.65
N THR A 185 7.35 -6.30 10.07
CA THR A 185 7.92 -5.95 11.38
C THR A 185 8.10 -4.43 11.56
N PRO A 186 8.75 -3.70 10.63
CA PRO A 186 8.86 -2.26 10.76
C PRO A 186 7.50 -1.55 10.68
N LEU A 187 6.54 -2.08 9.91
CA LEU A 187 5.19 -1.51 9.85
C LEU A 187 4.50 -1.58 11.22
N LEU A 188 4.50 -2.74 11.86
CA LEU A 188 3.93 -2.93 13.20
C LEU A 188 4.62 -2.03 14.23
N ARG A 189 5.96 -1.97 14.22
CA ARG A 189 6.74 -1.06 15.09
C ARG A 189 6.37 0.41 14.88
N SER A 190 6.15 0.83 13.62
CA SER A 190 5.78 2.21 13.31
C SER A 190 4.37 2.56 13.78
N ILE A 191 3.41 1.63 13.67
CA ILE A 191 2.05 1.81 14.19
C ILE A 191 2.06 1.94 15.72
N GLU A 192 2.81 1.08 16.40
CA GLU A 192 2.94 1.14 17.86
C GLU A 192 3.57 2.46 18.33
N SER A 193 4.64 2.89 17.66
CA SER A 193 5.32 4.15 17.97
C SER A 193 4.39 5.35 17.74
N LEU A 194 3.67 5.38 16.63
CA LEU A 194 2.66 6.40 16.35
C LEU A 194 1.57 6.41 17.43
N SER A 195 1.03 5.23 17.78
CA SER A 195 -0.01 5.07 18.79
C SER A 195 0.41 5.67 20.13
N ASN A 196 1.63 5.39 20.58
CA ASN A 196 2.16 5.89 21.86
C ASN A 196 2.20 7.42 21.91
N GLN A 197 2.53 8.08 20.81
CA GLN A 197 2.60 9.55 20.77
C GLN A 197 1.21 10.18 20.58
N ALA A 198 0.35 9.56 19.76
CA ALA A 198 -1.02 10.02 19.59
C ALA A 198 -1.83 9.99 20.90
N LEU A 199 -1.66 8.95 21.71
CA LEU A 199 -2.28 8.85 23.03
C LEU A 199 -1.88 9.98 23.98
N ARG A 200 -0.64 10.48 23.89
CA ARG A 200 -0.21 11.65 24.69
C ARG A 200 -1.03 12.88 24.34
N ILE A 201 -1.24 13.14 23.05
CA ILE A 201 -2.07 14.25 22.59
C ILE A 201 -3.52 14.06 23.03
N LEU A 202 -4.11 12.87 22.81
CA LEU A 202 -5.47 12.57 23.23
C LEU A 202 -5.70 12.84 24.73
N LYS A 203 -4.76 12.42 25.58
CA LYS A 203 -4.81 12.66 27.03
C LYS A 203 -4.78 14.15 27.39
N LEU A 204 -3.99 14.96 26.68
CA LEU A 204 -3.96 16.41 26.88
C LEU A 204 -5.31 17.06 26.55
N PHE A 205 -6.04 16.52 25.60
CA PHE A 205 -7.41 16.94 25.24
C PHE A 205 -8.52 16.27 26.07
N GLY A 206 -8.16 15.51 27.12
CA GLY A 206 -9.10 14.94 28.08
C GLY A 206 -9.66 13.56 27.69
N ASN A 207 -9.18 12.93 26.59
CA ASN A 207 -9.55 11.56 26.29
C ASN A 207 -8.82 10.60 27.24
N THR A 208 -9.62 9.84 28.03
CA THR A 208 -9.13 8.86 29.01
C THR A 208 -9.55 7.43 28.69
N SER A 209 -10.38 7.23 27.68
CA SER A 209 -10.91 5.92 27.27
C SER A 209 -10.05 5.24 26.24
N ALA A 210 -9.48 5.98 25.30
CA ALA A 210 -8.65 5.42 24.24
C ALA A 210 -7.41 4.71 24.81
N THR A 211 -7.25 3.44 24.43
CA THR A 211 -6.14 2.57 24.84
C THR A 211 -5.02 2.51 23.82
N HIS A 212 -5.34 2.73 22.55
CA HIS A 212 -4.39 2.77 21.44
C HIS A 212 -4.96 3.58 20.26
N VAL A 213 -4.09 3.91 19.32
CA VAL A 213 -4.44 4.50 18.02
C VAL A 213 -3.93 3.59 16.92
N ASN A 214 -4.78 3.26 15.96
CA ASN A 214 -4.40 2.55 14.76
C ASN A 214 -4.31 3.51 13.58
N THR A 215 -3.40 3.22 12.65
CA THR A 215 -3.48 3.80 11.32
C THR A 215 -4.42 2.97 10.46
N THR A 216 -5.19 3.64 9.62
CA THR A 216 -6.09 3.02 8.64
C THR A 216 -5.59 3.29 7.24
N LEU A 217 -5.82 2.34 6.33
CA LEU A 217 -5.33 2.41 4.97
C LEU A 217 -6.35 1.82 3.99
N GLY A 218 -6.64 2.55 2.92
CA GLY A 218 -7.31 2.04 1.72
C GLY A 218 -6.34 2.15 0.54
N CYS A 219 -5.90 1.01 0.00
CA CYS A 219 -4.98 0.96 -1.15
C CYS A 219 -5.77 0.80 -2.44
N GLU A 220 -5.89 1.85 -3.22
CA GLU A 220 -6.39 1.77 -4.60
C GLU A 220 -5.32 1.06 -5.44
N GLN A 221 -5.71 0.11 -6.30
CA GLN A 221 -4.78 -0.65 -7.12
C GLN A 221 -5.08 -0.44 -8.60
N GLU A 222 -4.24 0.32 -9.26
CA GLU A 222 -4.25 0.43 -10.72
C GLU A 222 -3.45 -0.69 -11.36
N TYR A 223 -3.86 -1.14 -12.55
CA TYR A 223 -3.23 -2.23 -13.29
C TYR A 223 -3.59 -2.20 -14.77
N PHE A 224 -2.77 -2.86 -15.60
CA PHE A 224 -3.09 -3.12 -17.01
C PHE A 224 -3.49 -4.57 -17.21
N LEU A 225 -4.48 -4.79 -18.08
CA LEU A 225 -4.82 -6.12 -18.59
C LEU A 225 -4.56 -6.18 -20.09
N ILE A 226 -3.71 -7.12 -20.49
CA ILE A 226 -3.43 -7.35 -21.90
C ILE A 226 -3.69 -8.79 -22.28
N ASP A 227 -3.97 -9.03 -23.55
CA ASP A 227 -4.18 -10.39 -24.04
C ASP A 227 -2.90 -11.21 -23.94
N ARG A 228 -3.00 -12.43 -23.40
CA ARG A 228 -1.88 -13.33 -23.18
C ARG A 228 -1.18 -13.72 -24.49
N GLN A 229 -1.92 -13.85 -25.61
CA GLN A 229 -1.33 -14.18 -26.91
C GLN A 229 -0.42 -13.07 -27.43
N LEU A 230 -0.80 -11.79 -27.22
CA LEU A 230 0.03 -10.64 -27.58
C LEU A 230 1.21 -10.46 -26.61
N PHE A 231 0.99 -10.67 -25.31
CA PHE A 231 2.05 -10.62 -24.29
C PHE A 231 3.19 -11.58 -24.62
N LEU A 232 2.89 -12.83 -24.97
CA LEU A 232 3.88 -13.86 -25.30
C LEU A 232 4.69 -13.55 -26.57
N GLN A 233 4.22 -12.62 -27.42
CA GLN A 233 4.96 -12.11 -28.58
C GLN A 233 6.03 -11.07 -28.22
N ARG A 234 6.06 -10.60 -26.96
CA ARG A 234 6.87 -9.46 -26.53
C ARG A 234 7.83 -9.87 -25.42
N GLN A 235 9.09 -10.15 -25.79
CA GLN A 235 10.15 -10.52 -24.83
C GLN A 235 10.35 -9.44 -23.75
N ASP A 236 10.25 -8.17 -24.12
CA ASP A 236 10.39 -7.06 -23.17
C ASP A 236 9.28 -7.04 -22.12
N LEU A 237 8.03 -7.29 -22.50
CA LEU A 237 6.94 -7.44 -21.54
C LEU A 237 7.09 -8.69 -20.66
N VAL A 238 7.49 -9.82 -21.24
CA VAL A 238 7.67 -11.09 -20.52
C VAL A 238 8.79 -10.98 -19.47
N ILE A 239 9.91 -10.37 -19.84
CA ILE A 239 11.11 -10.32 -18.98
C ILE A 239 11.09 -9.08 -18.06
N GLY A 240 10.78 -7.90 -18.61
CA GLY A 240 10.88 -6.61 -17.93
C GLY A 240 9.55 -6.02 -17.46
N GLY A 241 8.42 -6.60 -17.84
CA GLY A 241 7.09 -6.06 -17.49
C GLY A 241 6.71 -4.76 -18.23
N ARG A 242 7.58 -4.25 -19.10
CA ARG A 242 7.34 -3.04 -19.89
C ARG A 242 7.91 -3.13 -21.31
N THR A 243 7.36 -2.32 -22.22
CA THR A 243 7.88 -2.23 -23.59
C THR A 243 9.19 -1.44 -23.64
N LEU A 244 10.22 -2.02 -24.27
CA LEU A 244 11.52 -1.37 -24.49
C LEU A 244 11.63 -0.85 -25.93
N TYR A 245 10.95 -1.50 -26.86
CA TYR A 245 10.88 -1.16 -28.27
C TYR A 245 9.45 -1.09 -28.77
N GLY A 246 9.25 -0.40 -29.87
CA GLY A 246 8.00 -0.38 -30.59
C GLY A 246 7.51 1.04 -30.86
N ARG A 247 6.57 1.14 -31.79
CA ARG A 247 5.90 2.38 -32.15
C ARG A 247 4.59 2.49 -31.39
N LYS A 248 4.24 3.69 -30.94
CA LYS A 248 2.92 3.99 -30.42
C LYS A 248 1.84 3.63 -31.46
N PRO A 249 0.66 3.14 -31.04
CA PRO A 249 -0.48 3.00 -31.92
C PRO A 249 -0.93 4.37 -32.43
N PRO A 250 -1.65 4.45 -33.57
CA PRO A 250 -2.20 5.73 -34.06
C PRO A 250 -3.15 6.42 -33.07
N LYS A 251 -3.87 5.63 -32.28
CA LYS A 251 -4.71 6.11 -31.17
C LYS A 251 -4.22 5.52 -29.87
N GLY A 252 -3.93 6.37 -28.88
CA GLY A 252 -3.65 6.04 -27.50
C GLY A 252 -4.83 6.44 -26.60
N GLN A 253 -4.62 7.43 -25.72
CA GLN A 253 -5.63 7.95 -24.79
C GLN A 253 -6.16 9.34 -25.18
N GLU A 254 -5.90 9.82 -26.40
CA GLU A 254 -6.11 11.22 -26.81
C GLU A 254 -7.54 11.71 -26.67
N LEU A 255 -8.54 10.83 -26.73
CA LEU A 255 -9.95 11.18 -26.59
C LEU A 255 -10.50 10.91 -25.18
N GLU A 256 -9.69 10.34 -24.29
CA GLU A 256 -10.06 9.97 -22.90
C GLU A 256 -11.35 9.15 -22.79
N ASP A 257 -11.72 8.49 -23.88
CA ASP A 257 -12.97 7.73 -24.05
C ASP A 257 -12.97 6.38 -23.33
N HIS A 258 -11.83 5.96 -22.77
CA HIS A 258 -11.74 4.73 -21.99
C HIS A 258 -12.23 4.93 -20.56
N TYR A 259 -11.86 6.00 -19.89
CA TYR A 259 -12.19 6.25 -18.48
C TYR A 259 -13.71 6.21 -18.19
N PHE A 260 -14.49 6.90 -19.02
CA PHE A 260 -15.95 6.94 -18.90
C PHE A 260 -16.68 5.85 -19.73
N GLY A 261 -15.93 4.99 -20.40
CA GLY A 261 -16.48 3.92 -21.21
C GLY A 261 -17.07 2.80 -20.36
N ALA A 262 -18.01 2.03 -20.93
CA ALA A 262 -18.49 0.82 -20.29
C ALA A 262 -17.37 -0.24 -20.17
N ILE A 263 -17.32 -0.95 -19.04
CA ILE A 263 -16.39 -2.06 -18.86
C ILE A 263 -16.76 -3.17 -19.86
N ARG A 264 -15.80 -3.58 -20.68
CA ARG A 264 -16.01 -4.60 -21.70
C ARG A 264 -16.31 -5.98 -21.09
N PRO A 265 -17.17 -6.80 -21.69
CA PRO A 265 -17.62 -8.07 -21.09
C PRO A 265 -16.51 -9.01 -20.64
N ARG A 266 -15.42 -9.15 -21.42
CA ARG A 266 -14.29 -10.00 -21.05
C ARG A 266 -13.53 -9.49 -19.82
N VAL A 267 -13.38 -8.18 -19.71
CA VAL A 267 -12.77 -7.53 -18.54
C VAL A 267 -13.69 -7.62 -17.33
N LEU A 268 -14.99 -7.39 -17.53
CA LEU A 268 -15.98 -7.52 -16.46
C LEU A 268 -16.04 -8.95 -15.91
N ALA A 269 -15.91 -9.97 -16.76
CA ALA A 269 -15.83 -11.37 -16.32
C ALA A 269 -14.60 -11.62 -15.43
N PHE A 270 -13.44 -11.09 -15.83
CA PHE A 270 -12.23 -11.13 -14.99
C PHE A 270 -12.45 -10.41 -13.63
N MET A 271 -12.98 -9.18 -13.66
CA MET A 271 -13.22 -8.40 -12.45
C MET A 271 -14.20 -9.09 -11.49
N ALA A 272 -15.27 -9.68 -12.00
CA ALA A 272 -16.26 -10.39 -11.19
C ALA A 272 -15.68 -11.65 -10.51
N ASP A 273 -14.86 -12.41 -11.23
CA ASP A 273 -14.18 -13.58 -10.69
C ASP A 273 -13.12 -13.17 -9.64
N LEU A 274 -12.35 -12.14 -9.96
CA LEU A 274 -11.39 -11.54 -9.02
C LEU A 274 -12.06 -11.10 -7.71
N GLU A 275 -13.12 -10.30 -7.81
CA GLU A 275 -13.86 -9.82 -6.63
C GLU A 275 -14.39 -10.98 -5.77
N LYS A 276 -14.97 -12.01 -6.39
CA LYS A 276 -15.44 -13.19 -5.64
C LYS A 276 -14.32 -13.86 -4.86
N LYS A 277 -13.13 -14.04 -5.46
CA LYS A 277 -11.96 -14.61 -4.80
C LYS A 277 -11.46 -13.72 -3.66
N LEU A 278 -11.42 -12.42 -3.88
CA LEU A 278 -11.03 -11.44 -2.85
C LEU A 278 -12.03 -11.38 -1.70
N TYR A 279 -13.33 -11.42 -1.98
CA TYR A 279 -14.38 -11.47 -0.94
C TYR A 279 -14.26 -12.71 -0.06
N LYS A 280 -13.97 -13.89 -0.64
CA LYS A 280 -13.71 -15.09 0.16
C LYS A 280 -12.57 -14.87 1.17
N LEU A 281 -11.54 -14.14 0.79
CA LEU A 281 -10.39 -13.78 1.62
C LEU A 281 -10.67 -12.60 2.59
N GLY A 282 -11.91 -12.09 2.62
CA GLY A 282 -12.28 -10.97 3.48
C GLY A 282 -11.76 -9.61 2.99
N ILE A 283 -11.30 -9.50 1.75
CA ILE A 283 -10.79 -8.25 1.16
C ILE A 283 -11.98 -7.42 0.65
N PRO A 284 -12.24 -6.24 1.22
CA PRO A 284 -13.47 -5.49 0.99
C PRO A 284 -13.40 -4.61 -0.26
N VAL A 285 -13.25 -5.21 -1.44
CA VAL A 285 -13.27 -4.47 -2.72
C VAL A 285 -14.62 -3.76 -2.88
N LYS A 286 -14.59 -2.46 -3.09
CA LYS A 286 -15.77 -1.59 -3.19
C LYS A 286 -16.02 -1.11 -4.60
N THR A 287 -14.97 -0.73 -5.31
CA THR A 287 -15.06 -0.06 -6.60
C THR A 287 -14.17 -0.75 -7.61
N ARG A 288 -14.65 -0.84 -8.83
CA ARG A 288 -13.90 -1.24 -10.03
C ARG A 288 -14.29 -0.30 -11.17
N HIS A 289 -13.33 0.13 -11.97
CA HIS A 289 -13.59 0.97 -13.13
C HIS A 289 -12.45 0.92 -14.16
N ASN A 290 -12.71 1.54 -15.31
CA ASN A 290 -11.68 1.80 -16.31
C ASN A 290 -10.81 3.00 -15.88
N GLU A 291 -9.52 2.96 -16.20
CA GLU A 291 -8.61 4.10 -16.10
C GLU A 291 -8.43 4.83 -17.44
N VAL A 292 -7.68 5.95 -17.44
CA VAL A 292 -7.52 6.81 -18.61
C VAL A 292 -6.80 6.10 -19.76
N SER A 293 -5.75 5.35 -19.45
CA SER A 293 -4.99 4.63 -20.48
C SER A 293 -5.75 3.44 -21.03
N PRO A 294 -5.70 3.18 -22.34
CA PRO A 294 -6.27 1.97 -22.92
C PRO A 294 -5.75 0.71 -22.21
N ALA A 295 -6.64 -0.21 -21.90
CA ALA A 295 -6.38 -1.46 -21.16
C ALA A 295 -5.90 -1.27 -19.71
N GLN A 296 -6.09 -0.09 -19.12
CA GLN A 296 -5.83 0.20 -17.73
C GLN A 296 -7.12 0.23 -16.92
N PHE A 297 -7.06 -0.30 -15.70
CA PHE A 297 -8.19 -0.48 -14.80
C PHE A 297 -7.75 -0.24 -13.37
N GLU A 298 -8.73 -0.04 -12.48
CA GLU A 298 -8.52 0.10 -11.05
C GLU A 298 -9.51 -0.71 -10.24
N ILE A 299 -9.06 -1.20 -9.08
CA ILE A 299 -9.93 -1.63 -7.99
C ILE A 299 -9.56 -0.89 -6.72
N ALA A 300 -10.58 -0.51 -5.94
CA ALA A 300 -10.41 0.20 -4.69
C ALA A 300 -11.17 -0.50 -3.56
N PRO A 301 -10.48 -0.92 -2.47
CA PRO A 301 -11.10 -1.49 -1.29
C PRO A 301 -11.62 -0.42 -0.33
N ILE A 302 -12.51 -0.82 0.58
CA ILE A 302 -12.77 -0.07 1.80
C ILE A 302 -11.51 -0.09 2.67
N PHE A 303 -11.25 0.98 3.40
CA PHE A 303 -10.09 1.08 4.29
C PHE A 303 -10.19 0.11 5.48
N GLU A 304 -9.03 -0.36 5.93
CA GLU A 304 -8.87 -1.27 7.06
C GLU A 304 -7.70 -0.82 7.95
N ALA A 305 -7.43 -1.52 9.05
CA ALA A 305 -6.18 -1.32 9.80
C ALA A 305 -4.98 -1.51 8.87
N ALA A 306 -4.01 -0.62 8.93
CA ALA A 306 -2.94 -0.53 7.92
C ALA A 306 -2.13 -1.83 7.75
N ASN A 307 -1.90 -2.60 8.81
CA ASN A 307 -1.23 -3.90 8.71
C ASN A 307 -2.05 -4.93 7.92
N VAL A 308 -3.37 -4.96 8.12
CA VAL A 308 -4.29 -5.84 7.39
C VAL A 308 -4.43 -5.38 5.94
N ALA A 309 -4.61 -4.08 5.72
CA ALA A 309 -4.72 -3.51 4.37
C ALA A 309 -3.48 -3.78 3.51
N VAL A 310 -2.28 -3.75 4.11
CA VAL A 310 -1.02 -4.10 3.42
C VAL A 310 -0.99 -5.58 3.05
N ASP A 311 -1.37 -6.48 3.97
CA ASP A 311 -1.48 -7.91 3.68
C ASP A 311 -2.49 -8.17 2.57
N HIS A 312 -3.67 -7.57 2.66
CA HIS A 312 -4.72 -7.68 1.65
C HIS A 312 -4.29 -7.14 0.27
N ASN A 313 -3.51 -6.05 0.22
CA ASN A 313 -2.99 -5.54 -1.05
C ASN A 313 -1.99 -6.51 -1.68
N MET A 314 -1.11 -7.14 -0.89
CA MET A 314 -0.18 -8.15 -1.41
C MET A 314 -0.93 -9.37 -1.97
N LEU A 315 -1.94 -9.86 -1.24
CA LEU A 315 -2.82 -10.93 -1.73
C LEU A 315 -3.59 -10.53 -2.99
N THR A 316 -4.11 -9.30 -3.02
CA THR A 316 -4.80 -8.76 -4.20
C THR A 316 -3.92 -8.84 -5.44
N MET A 317 -2.65 -8.40 -5.34
CA MET A 317 -1.70 -8.46 -6.46
C MET A 317 -1.46 -9.89 -6.97
N GLU A 318 -1.40 -10.88 -6.07
CA GLU A 318 -1.22 -12.29 -6.43
C GLU A 318 -2.47 -12.87 -7.08
N VAL A 319 -3.63 -12.64 -6.47
CA VAL A 319 -4.92 -13.13 -6.99
C VAL A 319 -5.26 -12.50 -8.34
N MET A 320 -4.91 -11.23 -8.56
CA MET A 320 -5.07 -10.55 -9.85
C MET A 320 -4.28 -11.24 -10.96
N ARG A 321 -3.01 -11.56 -10.71
CA ARG A 321 -2.15 -12.24 -11.70
C ARG A 321 -2.69 -13.61 -12.06
N SER A 322 -2.98 -14.44 -11.06
CA SER A 322 -3.49 -15.80 -11.31
C SER A 322 -4.87 -15.79 -11.97
N THR A 323 -5.77 -14.89 -11.55
CA THR A 323 -7.09 -14.78 -12.18
C THR A 323 -7.01 -14.27 -13.62
N ALA A 324 -6.09 -13.35 -13.94
CA ALA A 324 -5.90 -12.89 -15.31
C ALA A 324 -5.49 -14.03 -16.23
N GLU A 325 -4.60 -14.92 -15.80
CA GLU A 325 -4.18 -16.10 -16.57
C GLU A 325 -5.35 -17.04 -16.86
N GLU A 326 -6.24 -17.27 -15.90
CA GLU A 326 -7.45 -18.09 -16.08
C GLU A 326 -8.39 -17.50 -17.14
N HIS A 327 -8.37 -16.18 -17.34
CA HIS A 327 -9.15 -15.46 -18.36
C HIS A 327 -8.40 -15.25 -19.69
N GLY A 328 -7.22 -15.87 -19.86
CA GLY A 328 -6.39 -15.68 -21.04
C GLY A 328 -5.85 -14.25 -21.18
N LEU A 329 -5.72 -13.57 -20.06
CA LEU A 329 -5.16 -12.24 -19.93
C LEU A 329 -3.85 -12.28 -19.14
N VAL A 330 -3.12 -11.18 -19.11
CA VAL A 330 -1.98 -10.95 -18.22
C VAL A 330 -2.20 -9.63 -17.50
N CYS A 331 -2.09 -9.66 -16.18
CA CYS A 331 -2.13 -8.47 -15.33
C CYS A 331 -0.71 -7.89 -15.19
N LEU A 332 -0.50 -6.70 -15.73
CA LEU A 332 0.74 -5.95 -15.58
C LEU A 332 0.62 -4.96 -14.43
N LEU A 333 1.49 -5.13 -13.45
CA LEU A 333 1.59 -4.23 -12.29
C LEU A 333 2.81 -3.31 -12.37
N HIS A 334 3.55 -3.31 -13.49
CA HIS A 334 4.62 -2.35 -13.70
C HIS A 334 4.06 -0.92 -13.74
N GLU A 335 4.78 0.03 -13.16
CA GLU A 335 4.35 1.44 -13.02
C GLU A 335 4.17 2.13 -14.37
N LYS A 336 4.95 1.75 -15.38
CA LYS A 336 4.91 2.34 -16.73
C LYS A 336 5.14 1.28 -17.81
N PRO A 337 4.18 0.36 -18.02
CA PRO A 337 4.37 -0.71 -19.02
C PRO A 337 4.41 -0.19 -20.44
N PHE A 338 3.77 0.94 -20.71
CA PHE A 338 3.71 1.57 -22.04
C PHE A 338 4.10 3.05 -21.96
N ALA A 339 5.10 3.45 -22.76
CA ALA A 339 5.52 4.83 -22.81
C ALA A 339 4.47 5.73 -23.48
N GLY A 340 4.31 6.95 -22.97
CA GLY A 340 3.47 7.99 -23.57
C GLY A 340 1.96 7.88 -23.30
N VAL A 341 1.55 6.99 -22.39
CA VAL A 341 0.21 6.92 -21.80
C VAL A 341 0.33 6.94 -20.28
N ASN A 342 -0.76 7.05 -19.55
CA ASN A 342 -0.73 7.02 -18.08
C ASN A 342 -0.06 5.76 -17.55
N GLY A 343 0.66 5.90 -16.45
CA GLY A 343 1.20 4.79 -15.68
C GLY A 343 0.25 4.35 -14.56
N SER A 344 0.61 3.28 -13.86
CA SER A 344 -0.17 2.73 -12.76
C SER A 344 0.53 2.96 -11.42
N GLY A 345 -0.24 3.41 -10.45
CA GLY A 345 0.14 3.55 -9.05
C GLY A 345 -0.79 2.80 -8.13
N LYS A 346 -0.64 3.06 -6.84
CA LYS A 346 -1.63 2.73 -5.84
C LYS A 346 -1.72 3.88 -4.84
N HIS A 347 -2.87 4.54 -4.85
CA HIS A 347 -3.11 5.64 -3.93
C HIS A 347 -3.34 5.11 -2.53
N ASN A 348 -2.59 5.61 -1.58
CA ASN A 348 -2.69 5.24 -0.17
C ASN A 348 -3.60 6.24 0.54
N ASN A 349 -4.85 5.87 0.76
CA ASN A 349 -5.80 6.63 1.58
C ASN A 349 -5.51 6.33 3.05
N TRP A 350 -4.77 7.21 3.72
CA TRP A 350 -4.26 7.04 5.07
C TRP A 350 -4.98 7.93 6.07
N SER A 351 -5.33 7.37 7.23
CA SER A 351 -5.86 8.12 8.37
C SER A 351 -5.45 7.48 9.70
N MET A 352 -5.91 8.06 10.82
CA MET A 352 -5.70 7.56 12.18
C MET A 352 -7.04 7.43 12.90
N CYS A 353 -7.23 6.32 13.61
CA CYS A 353 -8.44 6.06 14.37
C CYS A 353 -8.08 5.61 15.80
N ASP A 354 -8.72 6.18 16.82
CA ASP A 354 -8.55 5.71 18.17
C ASP A 354 -9.32 4.40 18.44
N SER A 355 -9.06 3.78 19.59
CA SER A 355 -9.73 2.53 19.99
C SER A 355 -11.23 2.68 20.24
N ASP A 356 -11.73 3.89 20.36
CA ASP A 356 -13.14 4.20 20.56
C ASP A 356 -13.88 4.37 19.21
N GLY A 357 -13.14 4.30 18.10
CA GLY A 357 -13.69 4.39 16.73
C GLY A 357 -13.72 5.80 16.15
N ASN A 358 -13.10 6.79 16.81
CA ASN A 358 -13.07 8.16 16.32
C ASN A 358 -11.93 8.35 15.31
N ASN A 359 -12.24 8.91 14.14
CA ASN A 359 -11.23 9.33 13.18
C ASN A 359 -10.57 10.64 13.66
N LEU A 360 -9.27 10.61 13.92
CA LEU A 360 -8.52 11.75 14.44
C LEU A 360 -8.25 12.83 13.38
N LEU A 361 -8.50 12.52 12.11
CA LEU A 361 -8.37 13.45 10.98
C LEU A 361 -9.74 13.94 10.46
N ASP A 362 -10.80 13.72 11.24
CA ASP A 362 -12.10 14.32 10.95
C ASP A 362 -12.12 15.78 11.45
N PRO A 363 -12.21 16.78 10.54
CA PRO A 363 -12.22 18.19 10.91
C PRO A 363 -13.53 18.61 11.60
N GLY A 364 -14.60 17.84 11.43
CA GLY A 364 -15.96 18.24 11.78
C GLY A 364 -16.48 19.41 10.92
N ASP A 365 -17.65 19.96 11.30
CA ASP A 365 -18.29 21.04 10.56
C ASP A 365 -17.56 22.38 10.68
N THR A 366 -16.81 22.58 11.76
CA THR A 366 -16.06 23.81 12.08
C THR A 366 -14.58 23.51 12.36
N PRO A 367 -13.78 23.23 11.32
CA PRO A 367 -12.37 22.84 11.47
C PRO A 367 -11.55 23.81 12.32
N GLN A 368 -11.82 25.11 12.21
CA GLN A 368 -11.14 26.18 12.95
C GLN A 368 -11.38 26.12 14.47
N GLU A 369 -12.42 25.44 14.92
CA GLU A 369 -12.75 25.26 16.35
C GLU A 369 -12.30 23.90 16.89
N ASN A 370 -11.91 22.97 16.02
CA ASN A 370 -11.43 21.66 16.39
C ASN A 370 -9.91 21.68 16.68
N ALA A 371 -9.56 22.13 17.87
CA ALA A 371 -8.16 22.29 18.27
C ALA A 371 -7.35 20.98 18.23
N GLN A 372 -7.98 19.84 18.57
CA GLN A 372 -7.35 18.52 18.50
C GLN A 372 -7.01 18.14 17.06
N PHE A 373 -7.96 18.30 16.14
CA PHE A 373 -7.72 18.08 14.71
C PHE A 373 -6.60 18.97 14.18
N LEU A 374 -6.60 20.26 14.52
CA LEU A 374 -5.57 21.20 14.07
C LEU A 374 -4.17 20.81 14.55
N VAL A 375 -4.04 20.27 15.76
CA VAL A 375 -2.75 19.74 16.26
C VAL A 375 -2.30 18.54 15.41
N TYR A 376 -3.19 17.60 15.09
CA TYR A 376 -2.83 16.50 14.20
C TYR A 376 -2.49 16.99 12.78
N LEU A 377 -3.22 17.96 12.24
CA LEU A 377 -2.91 18.58 10.96
C LEU A 377 -1.51 19.21 10.95
N ALA A 378 -1.16 19.96 12.00
CA ALA A 378 0.18 20.54 12.14
C ALA A 378 1.27 19.44 12.22
N CYS A 379 0.99 18.34 12.92
CA CYS A 379 1.89 17.18 12.96
C CYS A 379 2.07 16.55 11.57
N ILE A 380 1.01 16.44 10.76
CA ILE A 380 1.11 15.92 9.38
C ILE A 380 1.98 16.84 8.52
N MET A 381 1.77 18.15 8.60
CA MET A 381 2.59 19.11 7.85
C MET A 381 4.07 18.98 8.22
N ARG A 382 4.38 18.89 9.52
CA ARG A 382 5.74 18.63 9.99
C ARG A 382 6.27 17.29 9.50
N ALA A 383 5.51 16.22 9.64
CA ALA A 383 5.91 14.87 9.27
C ALA A 383 6.24 14.75 7.78
N VAL A 384 5.41 15.32 6.90
CA VAL A 384 5.65 15.31 5.44
C VAL A 384 6.82 16.21 5.06
N HIS A 385 6.96 17.38 5.69
CA HIS A 385 8.07 18.29 5.43
C HIS A 385 9.41 17.69 5.85
N THR A 386 9.53 17.27 7.11
CA THR A 386 10.80 16.72 7.65
C THR A 386 11.07 15.30 7.17
N GLY A 387 10.02 14.52 6.89
CA GLY A 387 10.08 13.15 6.38
C GLY A 387 10.03 13.01 4.86
N SER A 388 10.11 14.11 4.10
CA SER A 388 9.98 14.09 2.63
C SER A 388 10.96 13.14 1.95
N ALA A 389 12.21 13.09 2.38
CA ALA A 389 13.20 12.15 1.88
C ALA A 389 12.81 10.68 2.17
N ALA A 390 12.32 10.38 3.39
CA ALA A 390 11.89 9.03 3.76
C ALA A 390 10.69 8.57 2.93
N LEU A 391 9.71 9.46 2.71
CA LEU A 391 8.55 9.19 1.86
C LEU A 391 8.96 8.96 0.39
N ARG A 392 9.94 9.73 -0.12
CA ARG A 392 10.44 9.54 -1.47
C ARG A 392 11.25 8.22 -1.60
N ILE A 393 12.05 7.84 -0.59
CA ILE A 393 12.76 6.56 -0.52
C ILE A 393 11.76 5.40 -0.55
N ALA A 394 10.68 5.52 0.19
CA ALA A 394 9.64 4.49 0.29
C ALA A 394 8.98 4.13 -1.04
N VAL A 395 9.04 5.03 -2.03
CA VAL A 395 8.47 4.86 -3.36
C VAL A 395 9.53 4.83 -4.47
N ALA A 396 10.82 4.78 -4.11
CA ALA A 396 11.92 4.69 -5.07
C ALA A 396 11.93 3.32 -5.77
N GLY A 397 12.27 3.32 -7.05
CA GLY A 397 12.37 2.11 -7.87
C GLY A 397 12.38 2.43 -9.36
N ALA A 398 12.97 1.53 -10.15
CA ALA A 398 13.14 1.72 -11.60
C ALA A 398 11.81 2.00 -12.32
N GLY A 399 10.76 1.26 -11.98
CA GLY A 399 9.42 1.47 -12.57
C GLY A 399 8.87 2.85 -12.24
N ASN A 400 9.01 3.29 -11.00
CA ASN A 400 8.47 4.57 -10.55
C ASN A 400 9.29 5.77 -11.06
N ASP A 401 10.57 5.61 -11.37
CA ASP A 401 11.38 6.64 -12.05
C ASP A 401 10.84 6.96 -13.46
N HIS A 402 10.18 5.99 -14.11
CA HIS A 402 9.49 6.21 -15.39
C HIS A 402 8.10 6.83 -15.23
N ARG A 403 7.45 6.64 -14.08
CA ARG A 403 6.07 7.09 -13.83
C ARG A 403 6.01 8.48 -13.23
N LEU A 404 6.78 8.79 -12.18
CA LEU A 404 6.68 10.03 -11.42
C LEU A 404 7.00 11.26 -12.28
N GLY A 405 6.13 12.28 -12.17
CA GLY A 405 6.23 13.51 -12.94
C GLY A 405 5.77 13.41 -14.39
N ALA A 406 5.11 12.32 -14.78
CA ALA A 406 4.62 12.10 -16.13
C ALA A 406 3.16 11.60 -16.13
N ASN A 407 2.30 12.16 -16.99
CA ASN A 407 0.94 11.67 -17.26
C ASN A 407 0.16 11.26 -15.98
N GLU A 408 -0.38 12.22 -15.25
CA GLU A 408 -1.18 12.08 -14.02
C GLU A 408 -0.46 11.48 -12.80
N ALA A 409 0.84 11.23 -12.87
CA ALA A 409 1.61 10.85 -11.71
C ALA A 409 2.24 12.07 -11.02
N PRO A 410 2.23 12.15 -9.67
CA PRO A 410 2.81 13.28 -8.97
C PRO A 410 4.31 13.41 -9.24
N PRO A 411 4.88 14.63 -9.16
CA PRO A 411 6.32 14.81 -9.27
C PRO A 411 7.06 14.23 -8.07
N ALA A 412 8.39 14.15 -8.16
CA ALA A 412 9.26 13.70 -7.08
C ALA A 412 9.39 14.71 -5.91
N ILE A 413 8.70 15.83 -5.99
CA ILE A 413 8.64 16.87 -4.96
C ILE A 413 7.43 16.60 -4.08
N LEU A 414 7.64 16.38 -2.79
CA LEU A 414 6.52 16.23 -1.86
C LEU A 414 5.97 17.58 -1.44
N SER A 415 4.68 17.77 -1.67
CA SER A 415 3.89 18.91 -1.23
C SER A 415 2.54 18.42 -0.71
N ILE A 416 1.87 19.23 0.09
CA ILE A 416 0.55 18.95 0.64
C ILE A 416 -0.47 19.87 -0.01
N PHE A 417 -1.59 19.28 -0.43
CA PHE A 417 -2.80 20.01 -0.78
C PHE A 417 -3.81 19.89 0.37
N LEU A 418 -4.24 21.01 0.94
CA LEU A 418 -5.21 21.06 2.02
C LEU A 418 -6.63 21.42 1.55
N GLY A 419 -6.74 22.06 0.40
CA GLY A 419 -7.96 22.68 -0.08
C GLY A 419 -8.22 24.05 0.55
N ALA A 420 -9.09 24.82 -0.09
CA ALA A 420 -9.27 26.25 0.20
C ALA A 420 -9.67 26.54 1.66
N GLN A 421 -10.51 25.69 2.27
CA GLN A 421 -10.99 25.92 3.64
C GLN A 421 -9.88 25.74 4.68
N LEU A 422 -9.14 24.62 4.62
CA LEU A 422 -8.08 24.37 5.60
C LEU A 422 -6.88 25.28 5.38
N ASP A 423 -6.60 25.61 4.14
CA ASP A 423 -5.54 26.57 3.80
C ASP A 423 -5.84 27.95 4.42
N GLU A 424 -7.07 28.47 4.28
CA GLU A 424 -7.50 29.70 4.95
C GLU A 424 -7.41 29.60 6.48
N VAL A 425 -7.76 28.46 7.06
CA VAL A 425 -7.62 28.23 8.52
C VAL A 425 -6.15 28.32 8.94
N VAL A 426 -5.25 27.67 8.23
CA VAL A 426 -3.79 27.70 8.49
C VAL A 426 -3.25 29.12 8.38
N GLU A 427 -3.56 29.83 7.31
CA GLU A 427 -3.15 31.21 7.07
C GLU A 427 -3.64 32.17 8.18
N ASN A 428 -4.91 32.03 8.60
CA ASN A 428 -5.47 32.85 9.67
C ASN A 428 -4.79 32.59 11.02
N ILE A 429 -4.46 31.33 11.33
CA ILE A 429 -3.72 31.00 12.55
C ILE A 429 -2.31 31.61 12.51
N ILE A 430 -1.59 31.49 11.38
CA ILE A 430 -0.27 32.11 11.20
C ILE A 430 -0.35 33.63 11.38
N ALA A 431 -1.38 34.27 10.82
CA ALA A 431 -1.58 35.71 10.91
C ALA A 431 -2.19 36.20 12.24
N GLY A 432 -2.53 35.29 13.18
CA GLY A 432 -3.19 35.62 14.44
C GLY A 432 -4.63 36.16 14.28
N LYS A 433 -5.30 35.85 13.18
CA LYS A 433 -6.68 36.31 12.87
C LYS A 433 -7.70 35.26 13.33
N LYS A 434 -8.90 35.73 13.73
CA LYS A 434 -9.98 34.84 14.22
C LYS A 434 -11.09 34.56 13.18
N LYS A 435 -11.08 35.21 12.04
CA LYS A 435 -12.15 35.08 11.03
C LYS A 435 -11.78 34.05 9.98
N VAL A 436 -12.67 33.06 9.80
CA VAL A 436 -12.65 32.11 8.66
C VAL A 436 -13.86 32.39 7.80
N GLY A 437 -13.69 32.38 6.49
CA GLY A 437 -14.78 32.52 5.52
C GLY A 437 -15.77 31.34 5.65
N LYS A 438 -17.00 31.53 5.17
CA LYS A 438 -17.94 30.41 5.03
C LYS A 438 -17.61 29.64 3.76
N HIS A 439 -17.13 28.41 3.93
CA HIS A 439 -16.95 27.46 2.84
C HIS A 439 -18.13 26.47 2.84
N GLY A 440 -18.45 25.93 1.66
CA GLY A 440 -19.59 25.06 1.47
C GLY A 440 -20.82 25.81 0.93
N GLY A 441 -21.96 25.21 1.00
CA GLY A 441 -23.21 25.73 0.44
C GLY A 441 -23.95 24.66 -0.35
N VAL A 442 -24.98 25.05 -1.08
CA VAL A 442 -25.77 24.17 -1.92
C VAL A 442 -25.52 24.52 -3.38
N MET A 443 -25.14 23.54 -4.16
CA MET A 443 -25.01 23.67 -5.61
C MET A 443 -26.35 23.36 -6.27
N GLN A 444 -26.88 24.34 -7.01
CA GLN A 444 -28.08 24.17 -7.82
C GLN A 444 -27.67 23.91 -9.27
N ILE A 445 -28.06 22.75 -9.80
CA ILE A 445 -27.71 22.34 -11.17
C ILE A 445 -28.63 23.02 -12.20
N GLY A 446 -29.68 23.75 -11.74
CA GLY A 446 -30.57 24.51 -12.62
C GLY A 446 -31.66 23.67 -13.28
N VAL A 447 -31.87 22.45 -12.84
CA VAL A 447 -32.95 21.54 -13.30
C VAL A 447 -33.81 21.17 -12.12
N ASN A 448 -35.13 21.44 -12.19
CA ASN A 448 -36.06 21.22 -11.07
C ASN A 448 -36.19 19.76 -10.63
N THR A 449 -35.91 18.80 -11.50
CA THR A 449 -35.97 17.36 -11.22
C THR A 449 -34.70 16.81 -10.58
N LEU A 450 -33.64 17.60 -10.52
CA LEU A 450 -32.38 17.20 -9.88
C LEU A 450 -32.31 17.74 -8.43
N PRO A 451 -31.84 16.93 -7.47
CA PRO A 451 -31.72 17.39 -6.09
C PRO A 451 -30.63 18.48 -5.98
N PRO A 452 -30.81 19.44 -5.06
CA PRO A 452 -29.72 20.31 -4.68
C PRO A 452 -28.58 19.49 -4.05
N LEU A 453 -27.35 19.71 -4.48
CA LEU A 453 -26.18 18.98 -3.97
C LEU A 453 -25.42 19.85 -2.95
N PRO A 454 -25.01 19.30 -1.81
CA PRO A 454 -24.07 19.99 -0.95
C PRO A 454 -22.77 20.23 -1.72
N LYS A 455 -22.28 21.46 -1.65
CA LYS A 455 -20.98 21.81 -2.25
C LYS A 455 -19.89 21.40 -1.26
N ASP A 456 -18.95 20.55 -1.71
CA ASP A 456 -17.75 20.26 -0.94
C ASP A 456 -16.97 21.56 -0.68
N ALA A 457 -16.38 21.66 0.51
CA ALA A 457 -15.61 22.82 0.89
C ALA A 457 -14.34 23.01 0.05
N THR A 458 -13.88 21.95 -0.61
CA THR A 458 -12.66 21.92 -1.42
C THR A 458 -12.84 21.04 -2.64
N ASP A 459 -12.18 21.41 -3.75
CA ASP A 459 -11.98 20.53 -4.89
C ASP A 459 -10.73 19.65 -4.66
N ARG A 460 -10.63 18.50 -5.35
CA ARG A 460 -9.45 17.64 -5.30
C ARG A 460 -8.37 18.17 -6.25
N ASN A 461 -7.14 18.34 -5.74
CA ASN A 461 -6.00 18.60 -6.60
C ASN A 461 -5.41 17.25 -7.05
N ARG A 462 -5.75 16.82 -8.27
CA ARG A 462 -5.28 15.55 -8.87
C ARG A 462 -3.76 15.50 -9.09
N THR A 463 -3.07 16.64 -9.07
CA THR A 463 -1.64 16.72 -9.33
C THR A 463 -0.80 16.64 -8.05
N SER A 464 -1.40 16.82 -6.87
CA SER A 464 -0.69 16.80 -5.59
C SER A 464 -0.27 15.40 -5.19
N PRO A 465 0.98 15.20 -4.74
CA PRO A 465 1.45 13.91 -4.24
C PRO A 465 0.84 13.51 -2.90
N PHE A 466 0.37 14.47 -2.10
CA PHE A 466 -0.20 14.23 -0.79
C PHE A 466 -1.37 15.21 -0.55
N ALA A 467 -2.59 14.72 -0.64
CA ALA A 467 -3.78 15.56 -0.63
C ALA A 467 -4.74 15.20 0.50
N PHE A 468 -5.28 16.21 1.21
CA PHE A 468 -6.38 16.04 2.14
C PHE A 468 -7.68 15.82 1.38
N THR A 469 -8.43 14.77 1.72
CA THR A 469 -9.67 14.37 1.05
C THR A 469 -10.84 14.21 2.03
N GLY A 470 -11.02 15.19 2.92
CA GLY A 470 -12.14 15.30 3.85
C GLY A 470 -11.85 14.81 5.26
N ASN A 471 -11.40 13.58 5.43
CA ASN A 471 -11.06 12.99 6.74
C ASN A 471 -9.86 12.03 6.69
N LYS A 472 -9.06 12.14 5.65
CA LYS A 472 -7.88 11.32 5.37
C LYS A 472 -6.95 12.06 4.43
N PHE A 473 -5.72 11.56 4.32
CA PHE A 473 -4.76 12.00 3.31
C PHE A 473 -4.54 10.90 2.28
N GLU A 474 -4.45 11.29 1.03
CA GLU A 474 -4.19 10.42 -0.10
C GLU A 474 -2.74 10.61 -0.56
N PHE A 475 -1.89 9.60 -0.38
CA PHE A 475 -0.52 9.58 -0.89
C PHE A 475 -0.46 8.83 -2.22
N ARG A 476 -0.16 9.55 -3.31
CA ARG A 476 -0.30 9.09 -4.69
C ARG A 476 0.98 8.57 -5.34
N ALA A 477 2.10 8.66 -4.65
CA ALA A 477 3.41 8.35 -5.24
C ALA A 477 3.79 6.87 -5.24
N VAL A 478 3.05 6.00 -4.54
CA VAL A 478 3.35 4.56 -4.48
C VAL A 478 3.12 3.91 -5.84
N GLY A 479 4.08 3.12 -6.32
CA GLY A 479 3.99 2.42 -7.59
C GLY A 479 3.09 1.19 -7.54
N SER A 480 2.48 0.84 -8.67
CA SER A 480 1.54 -0.29 -8.77
C SER A 480 2.14 -1.63 -8.34
N SER A 481 3.42 -1.89 -8.65
CA SER A 481 4.10 -3.13 -8.28
C SER A 481 4.62 -3.14 -6.84
N GLN A 482 4.66 -1.98 -6.18
CA GLN A 482 5.28 -1.84 -4.86
C GLN A 482 4.34 -2.27 -3.74
N SER A 483 4.90 -2.70 -2.59
CA SER A 483 4.15 -2.83 -1.35
C SER A 483 3.81 -1.44 -0.77
N CYS A 484 2.64 -1.31 -0.15
CA CYS A 484 2.26 -0.10 0.58
C CYS A 484 3.03 0.07 1.91
N ALA A 485 3.66 -0.99 2.43
CA ALA A 485 4.31 -0.96 3.74
C ALA A 485 5.39 0.13 3.88
N PRO A 486 6.36 0.30 2.95
CA PRO A 486 7.41 1.31 3.10
C PRO A 486 6.88 2.73 3.25
N ALA A 487 5.87 3.12 2.47
CA ALA A 487 5.26 4.43 2.55
C ALA A 487 4.58 4.67 3.91
N ASN A 488 3.87 3.66 4.40
CA ASN A 488 3.22 3.73 5.71
C ASN A 488 4.23 3.70 6.87
N ILE A 489 5.33 2.93 6.76
CA ILE A 489 6.43 2.93 7.73
C ILE A 489 7.03 4.32 7.84
N ALA A 490 7.36 4.95 6.72
CA ALA A 490 7.92 6.30 6.69
C ALA A 490 6.95 7.32 7.30
N LEU A 491 5.71 7.36 6.81
CA LEU A 491 4.69 8.30 7.28
C LEU A 491 4.42 8.15 8.78
N ASN A 492 4.18 6.93 9.25
CA ASN A 492 3.90 6.65 10.65
C ASN A 492 5.07 7.05 11.57
N THR A 493 6.31 6.80 11.14
CA THR A 493 7.51 7.12 11.93
C THR A 493 7.69 8.63 12.08
N PHE A 494 7.54 9.38 10.99
CA PHE A 494 7.66 10.84 11.04
C PHE A 494 6.44 11.49 11.70
N MET A 495 5.26 10.87 11.64
CA MET A 495 4.11 11.26 12.45
C MET A 495 4.36 11.05 13.94
N ALA A 496 4.98 9.95 14.33
CA ALA A 496 5.38 9.72 15.72
C ALA A 496 6.36 10.81 16.20
N GLU A 497 7.34 11.19 15.37
CA GLU A 497 8.26 12.31 15.65
C GLU A 497 7.50 13.63 15.83
N ALA A 498 6.63 13.98 14.91
CA ALA A 498 5.88 15.22 14.93
C ALA A 498 4.94 15.30 16.16
N MET A 499 4.27 14.20 16.48
CA MET A 499 3.39 14.13 17.65
C MET A 499 4.16 14.14 18.98
N ASP A 500 5.35 13.52 19.05
CA ASP A 500 6.23 13.62 20.20
C ASP A 500 6.68 15.07 20.43
N TYR A 501 7.07 15.76 19.36
CA TYR A 501 7.41 17.19 19.40
C TYR A 501 6.23 18.02 19.94
N ALA A 502 5.04 17.85 19.37
CA ALA A 502 3.85 18.59 19.77
C ALA A 502 3.44 18.28 21.23
N ALA A 503 3.35 17.01 21.61
CA ALA A 503 2.99 16.59 22.94
C ALA A 503 4.00 17.09 23.98
N SER A 504 5.30 16.95 23.73
CA SER A 504 6.35 17.40 24.65
C SER A 504 6.35 18.93 24.84
N THR A 505 6.09 19.68 23.77
CA THR A 505 5.96 21.14 23.84
C THR A 505 4.74 21.55 24.67
N LEU A 506 3.57 20.93 24.40
CA LEU A 506 2.36 21.19 25.16
C LEU A 506 2.52 20.83 26.65
N GLU A 507 3.03 19.63 26.95
CA GLU A 507 3.28 19.16 28.32
C GLU A 507 4.20 20.12 29.10
N LYS A 508 5.29 20.58 28.47
CA LYS A 508 6.22 21.52 29.04
C LYS A 508 5.57 22.89 29.33
N THR A 509 4.81 23.39 28.34
CA THR A 509 4.15 24.70 28.44
C THR A 509 3.05 24.70 29.49
N ILE A 510 2.25 23.63 29.56
CA ILE A 510 1.22 23.48 30.60
C ILE A 510 1.85 23.37 32.00
N LYS A 511 2.95 22.62 32.15
CA LYS A 511 3.69 22.52 33.42
C LYS A 511 4.26 23.86 33.88
N SER A 512 4.54 24.79 32.95
CA SER A 512 4.98 26.16 33.32
C SER A 512 3.84 27.09 33.74
N GLY A 513 2.59 26.59 33.81
CA GLY A 513 1.41 27.32 34.30
C GLY A 513 0.54 27.93 33.19
N GLN A 514 0.82 27.69 31.94
CA GLN A 514 -0.01 28.17 30.81
C GLN A 514 -1.23 27.27 30.60
N GLY A 515 -2.40 27.84 30.31
CA GLY A 515 -3.59 27.06 30.00
C GLY A 515 -3.49 26.33 28.66
N LEU A 516 -4.15 25.16 28.55
CA LEU A 516 -4.11 24.31 27.36
C LEU A 516 -4.40 25.09 26.06
N ASN A 517 -5.49 25.85 26.00
CA ASN A 517 -5.90 26.58 24.78
C ASN A 517 -4.82 27.57 24.31
N GLN A 518 -4.18 28.26 25.23
CA GLN A 518 -3.11 29.21 24.89
C GLN A 518 -1.85 28.47 24.43
N ALA A 519 -1.50 27.35 25.07
CA ALA A 519 -0.38 26.51 24.70
C ALA A 519 -0.58 25.93 23.28
N VAL A 520 -1.79 25.45 22.99
CA VAL A 520 -2.16 24.94 21.65
C VAL A 520 -2.09 26.04 20.61
N GLN A 521 -2.63 27.23 20.88
CA GLN A 521 -2.56 28.35 19.94
C GLN A 521 -1.12 28.73 19.60
N SER A 522 -0.24 28.79 20.59
CA SER A 522 1.18 29.09 20.36
C SER A 522 1.88 28.00 19.55
N LEU A 523 1.62 26.72 19.87
CA LEU A 523 2.16 25.58 19.15
C LEU A 523 1.72 25.57 17.68
N LEU A 524 0.42 25.77 17.42
CA LEU A 524 -0.13 25.79 16.06
C LEU A 524 0.47 26.92 15.23
N GLN A 525 0.59 28.12 15.83
CA GLN A 525 1.18 29.26 15.13
C GLN A 525 2.65 29.02 14.76
N GLU A 526 3.42 28.41 15.66
CA GLU A 526 4.82 28.05 15.41
C GLU A 526 4.93 26.97 14.34
N MET A 527 4.24 25.84 14.48
CA MET A 527 4.34 24.71 13.56
C MET A 527 3.82 25.05 12.17
N PHE A 528 2.67 25.72 12.06
CA PHE A 528 2.15 26.12 10.75
C PHE A 528 3.08 27.10 10.05
N LYS A 529 3.64 28.08 10.77
CA LYS A 529 4.60 29.03 10.19
C LYS A 529 5.88 28.35 9.70
N GLU A 530 6.42 27.40 10.47
CA GLU A 530 7.65 26.67 10.10
C GLU A 530 7.43 25.74 8.91
N HIS A 531 6.28 25.04 8.87
CA HIS A 531 6.01 24.01 7.87
C HIS A 531 5.10 24.44 6.74
N HIS A 532 4.69 25.71 6.68
CA HIS A 532 3.84 26.26 5.60
C HIS A 532 4.45 26.07 4.21
N VAL A 533 5.75 26.03 4.09
CA VAL A 533 6.48 25.87 2.82
C VAL A 533 6.11 24.60 2.06
N ILE A 534 5.54 23.56 2.74
CA ILE A 534 5.14 22.30 2.14
C ILE A 534 3.77 22.40 1.43
N ILE A 535 2.94 23.40 1.75
CA ILE A 535 1.60 23.56 1.16
C ILE A 535 1.74 24.08 -0.27
N PHE A 536 1.09 23.40 -1.21
CA PHE A 536 1.01 23.86 -2.58
C PHE A 536 -0.37 23.54 -3.18
N ASN A 537 -1.10 24.58 -3.54
CA ASN A 537 -2.46 24.48 -4.08
C ASN A 537 -2.52 24.61 -5.61
N GLY A 538 -1.37 24.83 -6.26
CA GLY A 538 -1.26 24.98 -7.70
C GLY A 538 -1.15 23.66 -8.47
N ASP A 539 -0.87 23.78 -9.76
CA ASP A 539 -0.61 22.65 -10.66
C ASP A 539 0.82 22.10 -10.45
N ASN A 540 0.93 20.92 -9.83
CA ASN A 540 2.22 20.26 -9.58
C ASN A 540 2.92 19.80 -10.88
N TYR A 541 2.22 19.77 -12.02
CA TYR A 541 2.82 19.44 -13.33
C TYR A 541 3.41 20.65 -14.04
N SER A 542 3.15 21.87 -13.55
CA SER A 542 3.67 23.08 -14.17
C SER A 542 5.20 23.13 -14.15
N ALA A 543 5.81 23.63 -15.23
CA ALA A 543 7.26 23.80 -15.33
C ALA A 543 7.83 24.79 -14.28
N SER A 544 6.99 25.67 -13.73
CA SER A 544 7.36 26.64 -12.69
C SER A 544 7.47 26.00 -11.30
N TRP A 545 6.76 24.90 -11.04
CA TRP A 545 6.73 24.27 -9.72
C TRP A 545 8.11 23.81 -9.21
N PRO A 546 8.93 23.08 -9.97
CA PRO A 546 10.27 22.72 -9.50
C PRO A 546 11.14 23.91 -9.11
N ILE A 547 11.03 25.03 -9.83
CA ILE A 547 11.78 26.27 -9.54
C ILE A 547 11.29 26.90 -8.22
N GLU A 548 9.97 26.91 -8.01
CA GLU A 548 9.37 27.42 -6.78
C GLU A 548 9.69 26.53 -5.58
N ALA A 549 9.60 25.22 -5.75
CA ALA A 549 9.94 24.23 -4.72
C ALA A 549 11.39 24.36 -4.24
N GLU A 550 12.33 24.58 -5.16
CA GLU A 550 13.74 24.84 -4.83
C GLU A 550 13.91 26.12 -4.00
N LYS A 551 13.22 27.19 -4.37
CA LYS A 551 13.22 28.46 -3.58
C LYS A 551 12.64 28.27 -2.17
N ARG A 552 11.68 27.36 -2.00
CA ARG A 552 11.09 27.00 -0.71
C ARG A 552 11.97 26.02 0.09
N GLY A 553 13.08 25.52 -0.49
CA GLY A 553 13.96 24.53 0.14
C GLY A 553 13.41 23.11 0.13
N LEU A 554 12.42 22.81 -0.70
CA LEU A 554 11.84 21.47 -0.83
C LEU A 554 12.74 20.57 -1.68
N LEU A 555 12.83 19.29 -1.30
CA LEU A 555 13.63 18.30 -2.02
C LEU A 555 12.98 17.90 -3.34
N ASN A 556 13.79 17.78 -4.39
CA ASN A 556 13.40 17.26 -5.69
C ASN A 556 14.30 16.07 -6.07
N LEU A 557 14.01 14.90 -5.52
CA LEU A 557 14.79 13.67 -5.73
C LEU A 557 14.21 12.90 -6.91
N ARG A 558 14.64 13.27 -8.13
CA ARG A 558 14.03 12.83 -9.40
C ARG A 558 14.24 11.35 -9.71
N ASN A 559 15.35 10.77 -9.31
CA ASN A 559 15.69 9.39 -9.60
C ASN A 559 15.97 8.57 -8.34
N THR A 560 15.93 7.27 -8.48
CA THR A 560 16.11 6.33 -7.38
C THR A 560 17.50 6.40 -6.78
N VAL A 561 18.57 6.59 -7.56
CA VAL A 561 19.96 6.60 -7.07
C VAL A 561 20.17 7.74 -6.09
N ASP A 562 19.90 8.98 -6.51
CA ASP A 562 20.02 10.18 -5.66
C ASP A 562 19.13 10.09 -4.42
N THR A 563 17.96 9.43 -4.56
CA THR A 563 17.01 9.22 -3.47
C THR A 563 17.55 8.26 -2.42
N LEU A 564 18.09 7.13 -2.84
CA LEU A 564 18.56 6.09 -1.93
C LEU A 564 19.82 6.49 -1.15
N GLU A 565 20.66 7.38 -1.69
CA GLU A 565 21.79 7.93 -0.96
C GLU A 565 21.38 8.62 0.34
N ARG A 566 20.18 9.23 0.37
CA ARG A 566 19.63 9.90 1.54
C ARG A 566 19.22 8.96 2.67
N PHE A 567 19.10 7.65 2.42
CA PHE A 567 18.60 6.72 3.44
C PHE A 567 19.54 6.63 4.66
N SER A 568 20.83 6.87 4.45
CA SER A 568 21.85 6.89 5.52
C SER A 568 22.05 8.29 6.13
N ASP A 569 21.22 9.29 5.79
CA ASP A 569 21.32 10.63 6.39
C ASP A 569 21.14 10.53 7.91
N LYS A 570 22.07 11.15 8.66
CA LYS A 570 22.14 11.05 10.13
C LYS A 570 20.82 11.41 10.81
N ALA A 571 20.16 12.46 10.33
CA ALA A 571 18.88 12.91 10.91
C ALA A 571 17.78 11.85 10.72
N MET A 572 17.71 11.23 9.54
CA MET A 572 16.75 10.16 9.25
C MET A 572 17.01 8.92 10.12
N VAL A 573 18.26 8.47 10.18
CA VAL A 573 18.66 7.33 11.04
C VAL A 573 18.27 7.58 12.48
N GLN A 574 18.52 8.78 13.02
CA GLN A 574 18.17 9.14 14.40
C GLN A 574 16.67 9.07 14.66
N VAL A 575 15.83 9.47 13.71
CA VAL A 575 14.38 9.38 13.86
C VAL A 575 13.94 7.92 13.92
N PHE A 576 14.37 7.09 12.98
CA PHE A 576 14.00 5.66 12.97
C PHE A 576 14.49 4.92 14.22
N GLU A 577 15.70 5.19 14.71
CA GLU A 577 16.25 4.57 15.92
C GLU A 577 15.53 5.07 17.19
N LYS A 578 15.26 6.38 17.29
CA LYS A 578 14.56 6.99 18.44
C LYS A 578 13.19 6.33 18.67
N TYR A 579 12.46 6.10 17.59
CA TYR A 579 11.14 5.49 17.66
C TYR A 579 11.16 3.96 17.50
N LYS A 580 12.34 3.34 17.51
CA LYS A 580 12.56 1.88 17.47
C LYS A 580 11.89 1.19 16.29
N VAL A 581 11.75 1.89 15.17
CA VAL A 581 11.14 1.33 13.94
C VAL A 581 12.16 0.56 13.13
N LEU A 582 13.33 1.17 12.89
CA LEU A 582 14.47 0.56 12.23
C LEU A 582 15.75 0.93 12.98
N SER A 583 16.62 -0.04 13.21
CA SER A 583 18.00 0.21 13.63
C SER A 583 18.85 0.73 12.47
N LYS A 584 19.97 1.36 12.78
CA LYS A 584 20.93 1.80 11.77
C LYS A 584 21.36 0.63 10.85
N ARG A 585 21.54 -0.57 11.40
CA ARG A 585 21.90 -1.79 10.65
C ARG A 585 20.78 -2.21 9.68
N GLU A 586 19.52 -2.16 10.13
CA GLU A 586 18.35 -2.44 9.28
C GLU A 586 18.16 -1.40 8.16
N ILE A 587 18.46 -0.12 8.42
CA ILE A 587 18.42 0.95 7.41
C ILE A 587 19.48 0.71 6.35
N HIS A 588 20.72 0.46 6.76
CA HIS A 588 21.81 0.18 5.82
C HIS A 588 21.50 -1.06 4.94
N SER A 589 21.04 -2.13 5.57
CA SER A 589 20.61 -3.33 4.85
C SER A 589 19.56 -3.03 3.78
N ARG A 590 18.54 -2.24 4.11
CA ARG A 590 17.49 -1.87 3.15
C ARG A 590 18.00 -1.00 2.02
N GLN A 591 18.90 -0.09 2.31
CA GLN A 591 19.55 0.74 1.30
C GLN A 591 20.30 -0.13 0.29
N GLU A 592 21.11 -1.07 0.76
CA GLU A 592 21.87 -2.01 -0.10
C GLU A 592 20.92 -2.89 -0.95
N ILE A 593 19.86 -3.43 -0.34
CA ILE A 593 18.87 -4.24 -1.06
C ILE A 593 18.18 -3.41 -2.18
N LEU A 594 17.80 -2.18 -1.89
CA LEU A 594 17.13 -1.32 -2.86
C LEU A 594 18.05 -0.91 -4.01
N PHE A 595 19.33 -0.60 -3.73
CA PHE A 595 20.34 -0.38 -4.77
C PHE A 595 20.55 -1.62 -5.64
N GLU A 596 20.69 -2.77 -5.02
CA GLU A 596 20.86 -4.04 -5.74
C GLU A 596 19.66 -4.34 -6.65
N GLN A 597 18.44 -4.15 -6.14
CA GLN A 597 17.21 -4.33 -6.93
C GLN A 597 17.16 -3.36 -8.12
N TYR A 598 17.50 -2.09 -7.90
CA TYR A 598 17.54 -1.09 -8.96
C TYR A 598 18.55 -1.47 -10.06
N VAL A 599 19.80 -1.78 -9.68
CA VAL A 599 20.86 -2.18 -10.62
C VAL A 599 20.46 -3.43 -11.41
N LYS A 600 19.91 -4.45 -10.74
CA LYS A 600 19.44 -5.67 -11.39
C LYS A 600 18.32 -5.41 -12.38
N SER A 601 17.34 -4.58 -12.02
CA SER A 601 16.21 -4.23 -12.89
C SER A 601 16.71 -3.54 -14.16
N ILE A 602 17.53 -2.51 -14.04
CA ILE A 602 18.11 -1.80 -15.20
C ILE A 602 19.00 -2.71 -16.04
N SER A 603 19.80 -3.58 -15.41
CA SER A 603 20.64 -4.54 -16.11
C SER A 603 19.82 -5.56 -16.92
N ILE A 604 18.71 -6.07 -16.35
CA ILE A 604 17.79 -6.98 -17.05
C ILE A 604 17.20 -6.29 -18.27
N GLU A 605 16.72 -5.06 -18.13
CA GLU A 605 16.19 -4.28 -19.25
C GLU A 605 17.23 -4.03 -20.35
N ALA A 606 18.46 -3.63 -19.97
CA ALA A 606 19.53 -3.38 -20.92
C ALA A 606 19.93 -4.65 -21.70
N GLN A 607 20.04 -5.79 -21.01
CA GLN A 607 20.35 -7.08 -21.65
C GLN A 607 19.22 -7.54 -22.57
N THR A 608 17.95 -7.37 -22.13
CA THR A 608 16.76 -7.67 -22.96
C THR A 608 16.74 -6.79 -24.19
N CYS A 609 17.03 -5.50 -24.04
CA CYS A 609 17.14 -4.55 -25.14
C CYS A 609 18.19 -5.02 -26.19
N ALA A 610 19.37 -5.37 -25.73
CA ALA A 610 20.44 -5.87 -26.60
C ALA A 610 20.06 -7.20 -27.29
N SER A 611 19.39 -8.10 -26.58
CA SER A 611 18.92 -9.38 -27.14
C SER A 611 17.90 -9.16 -28.25
N ILE A 612 16.90 -8.32 -28.03
CA ILE A 612 15.88 -7.97 -29.03
C ILE A 612 16.52 -7.30 -30.24
N ALA A 613 17.44 -6.36 -30.04
CA ALA A 613 18.13 -5.66 -31.11
C ALA A 613 18.87 -6.64 -32.03
N ARG A 614 19.63 -7.57 -31.44
CA ARG A 614 20.45 -8.54 -32.20
C ARG A 614 19.62 -9.66 -32.80
N GLY A 615 18.63 -10.19 -32.07
CA GLY A 615 17.90 -11.39 -32.46
C GLY A 615 16.64 -11.14 -33.29
N MET A 616 16.06 -9.93 -33.21
CA MET A 616 14.79 -9.61 -33.88
C MET A 616 14.90 -8.39 -34.82
N ILE A 617 15.43 -7.26 -34.34
CA ILE A 617 15.42 -6.01 -35.12
C ILE A 617 16.44 -6.07 -36.26
N LEU A 618 17.68 -6.42 -35.97
CA LEU A 618 18.71 -6.50 -37.01
C LEU A 618 18.39 -7.52 -38.11
N PRO A 619 17.97 -8.76 -37.82
CA PRO A 619 17.54 -9.69 -38.85
C PRO A 619 16.36 -9.18 -39.70
N ALA A 620 15.37 -8.54 -39.07
CA ALA A 620 14.23 -7.97 -39.78
C ALA A 620 14.64 -6.80 -40.70
N ALA A 621 15.58 -5.96 -40.25
CA ALA A 621 16.09 -4.86 -41.06
C ALA A 621 16.89 -5.38 -42.28
N LEU A 622 17.72 -6.39 -42.11
CA LEU A 622 18.47 -7.03 -43.21
C LEU A 622 17.53 -7.70 -44.23
N GLN A 623 16.49 -8.38 -43.72
CA GLN A 623 15.50 -9.00 -44.59
C GLN A 623 14.73 -7.94 -45.40
N TYR A 624 14.28 -6.87 -44.75
CA TYR A 624 13.60 -5.75 -45.42
C TYR A 624 14.48 -5.05 -46.43
N GLN A 625 15.76 -4.85 -46.13
CA GLN A 625 16.74 -4.30 -47.06
C GLN A 625 16.88 -5.17 -48.32
N LYS A 626 16.93 -6.48 -48.13
CA LYS A 626 16.93 -7.43 -49.26
C LYS A 626 15.66 -7.35 -50.09
N ASP A 627 14.47 -7.39 -49.44
CA ASP A 627 13.16 -7.32 -50.11
C ASP A 627 12.96 -6.04 -50.92
N VAL A 628 13.57 -4.91 -50.48
CA VAL A 628 13.52 -3.62 -51.21
C VAL A 628 14.52 -3.57 -52.36
N ALA A 629 15.62 -4.30 -52.29
CA ALA A 629 16.67 -4.34 -53.31
C ALA A 629 16.31 -5.30 -54.48
N GLU A 630 15.49 -6.31 -54.25
CA GLU A 630 14.90 -7.19 -55.26
C GLU A 630 13.68 -6.53 -55.93
#